data_9663c9a3ca00a33cc0a6590363cc2b9d
#
_entry.id   9663c9a3ca00a33cc0a6590363cc2b9d
#
_cell.length_a   1.000
_cell.length_b   1.000
_cell.length_c   1.000
_cell.angle_alpha   90.00
_cell.angle_beta   90.00
_cell.angle_gamma   90.00
#
_symmetry.space_group_name_H-M   'P 1'
#
loop_
_entity.id
_entity.type
_entity.pdbx_description
1 polymer ?
#
loop_
_entity_poly.entity_id
_entity_poly.type
_entity_poly.pdbx_seq_one_letter_code
_entity_poly.pdbx_strand_id
1 'polypeptide(L)'
;MVPETFVVLGSNSFSGATFVATALADGARVIGISRSPEPDEALLPYKWAPHERFTFHALDFNRDLDRIEALIREARPEYVVNFAAQSMVAQSWDNPEHWYQTNVVATARLVDRLRKMDFLKKFVQVSTPEVYGSTSGLVKETAPFHPSTPYAVSKAACDLNLLAYQKAFGFPVAFTRAANVCGPGQPLYRIIPRTVYCVLTGQKLRLEGGGTSVRSFIHMGDVSRGTLEVARRGIPGDVYHLATDKNQTIREVVEEICRQLGVRFEDAVETTPPRLAQDPAYLLDCTKARTEFGWEPERSVEDVICETIDWLKKNLDRLKSVPADYVHKP
;
A
#
# COMPACT_ATOMS: atom_id res chain seq x y z
N MET A 1 -7.82 17.67 24.21
CA MET A 1 -6.74 17.96 23.24
C MET A 1 -7.39 18.06 21.87
N VAL A 2 -6.93 18.96 21.01
CA VAL A 2 -7.38 19.01 19.61
C VAL A 2 -6.82 17.76 18.91
N PRO A 3 -7.63 16.99 18.18
CA PRO A 3 -7.15 15.81 17.48
C PRO A 3 -6.14 16.20 16.39
N GLU A 4 -5.10 15.39 16.21
CA GLU A 4 -4.16 15.53 15.09
C GLU A 4 -4.90 15.40 13.75
N THR A 5 -4.52 16.19 12.77
CA THR A 5 -5.16 16.19 11.46
C THR A 5 -4.23 15.58 10.40
N PHE A 6 -4.73 14.56 9.72
CA PHE A 6 -4.06 13.91 8.61
C PHE A 6 -4.76 14.23 7.29
N VAL A 7 -3.99 14.50 6.25
CA VAL A 7 -4.45 14.40 4.86
C VAL A 7 -3.88 13.11 4.26
N VAL A 8 -4.75 12.26 3.72
CA VAL A 8 -4.38 10.98 3.12
C VAL A 8 -4.65 11.01 1.62
N LEU A 9 -3.58 11.08 0.83
CA LEU A 9 -3.65 10.99 -0.61
C LEU A 9 -3.75 9.52 -1.01
N GLY A 10 -4.71 9.16 -1.87
CA GLY A 10 -5.00 7.77 -2.23
C GLY A 10 -5.83 7.03 -1.16
N SER A 11 -6.68 7.74 -0.42
CA SER A 11 -7.51 7.21 0.67
C SER A 11 -8.48 6.09 0.27
N ASN A 12 -8.82 5.96 -1.03
CA ASN A 12 -9.66 4.89 -1.57
C ASN A 12 -8.88 3.64 -2.01
N SER A 13 -7.54 3.69 -1.96
CA SER A 13 -6.75 2.48 -2.17
C SER A 13 -6.85 1.56 -0.97
N PHE A 14 -6.61 0.27 -1.15
CA PHE A 14 -6.60 -0.70 -0.03
C PHE A 14 -5.73 -0.22 1.14
N SER A 15 -4.48 0.17 0.85
CA SER A 15 -3.55 0.63 1.87
C SER A 15 -3.97 1.96 2.48
N GLY A 16 -4.41 2.91 1.66
CA GLY A 16 -4.89 4.21 2.13
C GLY A 16 -6.16 4.09 2.99
N ALA A 17 -7.11 3.24 2.58
CA ALA A 17 -8.36 3.03 3.31
C ALA A 17 -8.14 2.36 4.68
N THR A 18 -7.22 1.39 4.74
CA THR A 18 -6.84 0.76 6.03
C THR A 18 -6.11 1.75 6.93
N PHE A 19 -5.20 2.59 6.36
CA PHE A 19 -4.53 3.64 7.13
C PHE A 19 -5.53 4.66 7.67
N VAL A 20 -6.50 5.11 6.87
CA VAL A 20 -7.58 6.01 7.31
C VAL A 20 -8.33 5.40 8.50
N ALA A 21 -8.75 4.12 8.40
CA ALA A 21 -9.43 3.43 9.48
C ALA A 21 -8.57 3.38 10.77
N THR A 22 -7.27 3.08 10.63
CA THR A 22 -6.33 3.03 11.76
C THR A 22 -6.15 4.40 12.41
N ALA A 23 -5.97 5.46 11.63
CA ALA A 23 -5.80 6.82 12.13
C ALA A 23 -7.07 7.34 12.84
N LEU A 24 -8.26 7.03 12.30
CA LEU A 24 -9.54 7.37 12.93
C LEU A 24 -9.74 6.63 14.26
N ALA A 25 -9.40 5.34 14.31
CA ALA A 25 -9.47 4.54 15.54
C ALA A 25 -8.52 5.07 16.62
N ASP A 26 -7.37 5.61 16.21
CA ASP A 26 -6.39 6.26 17.10
C ASP A 26 -6.79 7.70 17.51
N GLY A 27 -7.95 8.20 17.07
CA GLY A 27 -8.50 9.48 17.48
C GLY A 27 -8.20 10.66 16.56
N ALA A 28 -7.51 10.47 15.46
CA ALA A 28 -7.18 11.54 14.53
C ALA A 28 -8.41 12.05 13.76
N ARG A 29 -8.31 13.26 13.21
CA ARG A 29 -9.15 13.77 12.14
C ARG A 29 -8.49 13.45 10.81
N VAL A 30 -9.24 12.93 9.84
CA VAL A 30 -8.68 12.53 8.55
C VAL A 30 -9.44 13.17 7.40
N ILE A 31 -8.70 13.73 6.45
CA ILE A 31 -9.20 14.21 5.16
C ILE A 31 -8.64 13.29 4.09
N GLY A 32 -9.53 12.51 3.47
CA GLY A 32 -9.20 11.59 2.40
C GLY A 32 -9.31 12.25 1.03
N ILE A 33 -8.31 12.04 0.19
CA ILE A 33 -8.28 12.52 -1.19
C ILE A 33 -7.98 11.36 -2.12
N SER A 34 -8.83 11.15 -3.12
CA SER A 34 -8.59 10.19 -4.21
C SER A 34 -9.24 10.65 -5.51
N ARG A 35 -8.67 10.26 -6.65
CA ARG A 35 -9.15 10.70 -7.98
C ARG A 35 -10.54 10.17 -8.36
N SER A 36 -10.94 9.04 -7.84
CA SER A 36 -12.23 8.41 -8.13
C SER A 36 -13.18 8.56 -6.95
N PRO A 37 -14.50 8.55 -7.16
CA PRO A 37 -15.46 8.35 -6.08
C PRO A 37 -15.11 7.12 -5.24
N GLU A 38 -15.62 7.08 -4.03
CA GLU A 38 -15.47 5.92 -3.15
C GLU A 38 -16.04 4.65 -3.82
N PRO A 39 -15.29 3.54 -3.83
CA PRO A 39 -15.76 2.25 -4.32
C PRO A 39 -16.79 1.63 -3.36
N ASP A 40 -17.18 0.37 -3.60
CA ASP A 40 -18.05 -0.36 -2.68
C ASP A 40 -17.49 -0.35 -1.25
N GLU A 41 -18.37 -0.17 -0.26
CA GLU A 41 -18.00 -0.06 1.16
C GLU A 41 -17.27 -1.30 1.69
N ALA A 42 -17.50 -2.49 1.10
CA ALA A 42 -16.77 -3.69 1.45
C ALA A 42 -15.25 -3.53 1.26
N LEU A 43 -14.81 -2.63 0.36
CA LEU A 43 -13.41 -2.32 0.08
C LEU A 43 -12.86 -1.15 0.90
N LEU A 44 -13.67 -0.55 1.77
CA LEU A 44 -13.32 0.67 2.52
C LEU A 44 -13.34 0.43 4.03
N PRO A 45 -12.26 -0.07 4.64
CA PRO A 45 -12.19 -0.34 6.08
C PRO A 45 -12.66 0.80 6.98
N TYR A 46 -12.46 2.06 6.59
CA TYR A 46 -12.93 3.21 7.35
C TYR A 46 -14.45 3.41 7.35
N LYS A 47 -15.20 2.66 6.53
CA LYS A 47 -16.66 2.65 6.54
C LYS A 47 -17.26 1.50 7.36
N TRP A 48 -16.43 0.59 7.87
CA TRP A 48 -16.92 -0.56 8.64
C TRP A 48 -17.31 -0.20 10.09
N ALA A 49 -16.92 1.00 10.54
CA ALA A 49 -17.38 1.60 11.79
C ALA A 49 -17.77 3.06 11.55
N PRO A 50 -18.73 3.63 12.32
CA PRO A 50 -19.10 5.05 12.20
C PRO A 50 -17.94 5.96 12.60
N HIS A 51 -17.65 7.00 11.80
CA HIS A 51 -16.66 8.01 12.10
C HIS A 51 -17.14 9.40 11.70
N GLU A 52 -17.22 10.31 12.68
CA GLU A 52 -17.58 11.73 12.44
C GLU A 52 -16.36 12.59 12.04
N ARG A 53 -15.14 12.07 12.21
CA ARG A 53 -13.87 12.81 11.97
C ARG A 53 -13.23 12.52 10.62
N PHE A 54 -14.01 12.00 9.66
CA PHE A 54 -13.55 11.73 8.30
C PHE A 54 -14.31 12.57 7.28
N THR A 55 -13.58 13.18 6.35
CA THR A 55 -14.15 13.82 5.16
C THR A 55 -13.43 13.31 3.91
N PHE A 56 -14.19 13.04 2.85
CA PHE A 56 -13.66 12.55 1.58
C PHE A 56 -13.83 13.60 0.48
N HIS A 57 -12.77 13.74 -0.35
CA HIS A 57 -12.77 14.62 -1.53
C HIS A 57 -12.32 13.84 -2.76
N ALA A 58 -13.18 13.79 -3.79
CA ALA A 58 -12.84 13.23 -5.10
C ALA A 58 -12.05 14.26 -5.90
N LEU A 59 -10.71 14.19 -5.82
CA LEU A 59 -9.77 15.09 -6.49
C LEU A 59 -8.64 14.28 -7.14
N ASP A 60 -8.37 14.56 -8.41
CA ASP A 60 -7.31 13.90 -9.17
C ASP A 60 -5.97 14.62 -8.93
N PHE A 61 -5.01 13.88 -8.41
CA PHE A 61 -3.65 14.35 -8.14
C PHE A 61 -2.92 14.94 -9.36
N ASN A 62 -3.27 14.48 -10.56
CA ASN A 62 -2.70 14.99 -11.81
C ASN A 62 -3.38 16.28 -12.30
N ARG A 63 -4.64 16.53 -11.96
CA ARG A 63 -5.49 17.56 -12.55
C ARG A 63 -5.96 18.63 -11.59
N ASP A 64 -6.24 18.25 -10.33
CA ASP A 64 -6.87 19.12 -9.34
C ASP A 64 -5.88 19.71 -8.33
N LEU A 65 -4.62 19.87 -8.68
CA LEU A 65 -3.55 20.25 -7.75
C LEU A 65 -3.84 21.57 -7.00
N ASP A 66 -4.46 22.57 -7.66
CA ASP A 66 -4.80 23.85 -7.04
C ASP A 66 -5.89 23.66 -5.95
N ARG A 67 -6.87 22.80 -6.20
CA ARG A 67 -7.93 22.47 -5.23
C ARG A 67 -7.37 21.67 -4.05
N ILE A 68 -6.44 20.75 -4.34
CA ILE A 68 -5.75 19.96 -3.29
C ILE A 68 -4.91 20.91 -2.42
N GLU A 69 -4.17 21.83 -3.00
CA GLU A 69 -3.40 22.83 -2.25
C GLU A 69 -4.31 23.70 -1.38
N ALA A 70 -5.41 24.22 -1.93
CA ALA A 70 -6.36 25.05 -1.19
C ALA A 70 -6.95 24.30 0.01
N LEU A 71 -7.36 23.04 -0.19
CA LEU A 71 -7.88 22.18 0.87
C LEU A 71 -6.84 21.94 1.99
N ILE A 72 -5.58 21.67 1.64
CA ILE A 72 -4.50 21.46 2.60
C ILE A 72 -4.20 22.77 3.36
N ARG A 73 -4.21 23.93 2.69
CA ARG A 73 -4.01 25.23 3.33
C ARG A 73 -5.12 25.58 4.33
N GLU A 74 -6.37 25.29 3.99
CA GLU A 74 -7.53 25.49 4.85
C GLU A 74 -7.48 24.57 6.07
N ALA A 75 -7.24 23.29 5.83
CA ALA A 75 -7.26 22.27 6.87
C ALA A 75 -6.04 22.32 7.82
N ARG A 76 -4.91 22.91 7.39
CA ARG A 76 -3.64 23.01 8.12
C ARG A 76 -3.24 21.69 8.81
N PRO A 77 -3.17 20.55 8.09
CA PRO A 77 -2.86 19.26 8.70
C PRO A 77 -1.43 19.23 9.24
N GLU A 78 -1.23 18.53 10.35
CA GLU A 78 0.12 18.21 10.83
C GLU A 78 0.81 17.22 9.91
N TYR A 79 0.05 16.31 9.29
CA TYR A 79 0.61 15.18 8.55
C TYR A 79 -0.07 15.03 7.19
N VAL A 80 0.75 14.78 6.16
CA VAL A 80 0.29 14.33 4.85
C VAL A 80 0.88 12.96 4.58
N VAL A 81 0.05 11.95 4.30
CA VAL A 81 0.48 10.59 3.99
C VAL A 81 0.10 10.25 2.56
N ASN A 82 1.09 9.95 1.72
CA ASN A 82 0.90 9.72 0.30
C ASN A 82 0.89 8.24 -0.06
N PHE A 83 -0.32 7.68 -0.22
CA PHE A 83 -0.58 6.38 -0.82
C PHE A 83 -0.95 6.48 -2.31
N ALA A 84 -1.15 7.69 -2.83
CA ALA A 84 -1.53 7.88 -4.23
C ALA A 84 -0.38 7.48 -5.16
N ALA A 85 -0.62 6.48 -5.99
CA ALA A 85 0.35 5.98 -6.95
C ALA A 85 -0.32 5.14 -8.04
N GLN A 86 0.30 5.08 -9.21
CA GLN A 86 0.15 3.94 -10.11
C GLN A 86 1.03 2.81 -9.54
N SER A 87 0.42 1.66 -9.17
CA SER A 87 1.08 0.66 -8.32
C SER A 87 1.18 -0.75 -8.92
N MET A 88 0.65 -0.97 -10.13
CA MET A 88 0.72 -2.28 -10.77
C MET A 88 2.02 -2.44 -11.55
N VAL A 89 2.73 -3.53 -11.27
CA VAL A 89 4.06 -3.79 -11.82
C VAL A 89 3.99 -4.20 -13.29
N ALA A 90 3.22 -5.24 -13.61
CA ALA A 90 3.16 -5.78 -14.97
C ALA A 90 2.65 -4.74 -15.97
N GLN A 91 1.59 -4.02 -15.64
CA GLN A 91 0.97 -3.01 -16.50
C GLN A 91 1.83 -1.75 -16.68
N SER A 92 2.88 -1.58 -15.87
CA SER A 92 3.81 -0.45 -16.05
C SER A 92 4.65 -0.56 -17.33
N TRP A 93 4.71 -1.73 -17.94
CA TRP A 93 5.37 -1.92 -19.24
C TRP A 93 4.51 -1.46 -20.42
N ASP A 94 3.18 -1.47 -20.27
CA ASP A 94 2.25 -1.11 -21.35
C ASP A 94 2.15 0.40 -21.56
N ASN A 95 2.14 1.18 -20.46
CA ASN A 95 2.00 2.65 -20.49
C ASN A 95 2.87 3.29 -19.40
N PRO A 96 4.20 3.22 -19.48
CA PRO A 96 5.09 3.67 -18.40
C PRO A 96 4.95 5.15 -18.05
N GLU A 97 4.55 5.99 -19.00
CA GLU A 97 4.32 7.43 -18.81
C GLU A 97 3.25 7.72 -17.75
N HIS A 98 2.22 6.88 -17.60
CA HIS A 98 1.20 7.05 -16.55
C HIS A 98 1.79 6.90 -15.15
N TRP A 99 2.79 6.02 -15.01
CA TRP A 99 3.53 5.85 -13.75
C TRP A 99 4.43 7.05 -13.46
N TYR A 100 5.16 7.53 -14.45
CA TYR A 100 6.01 8.71 -14.28
C TYR A 100 5.18 9.96 -14.02
N GLN A 101 4.08 10.15 -14.73
CA GLN A 101 3.18 11.29 -14.54
C GLN A 101 2.63 11.33 -13.12
N THR A 102 2.08 10.22 -12.62
CA THR A 102 1.45 10.18 -11.29
C THR A 102 2.49 10.12 -10.16
N ASN A 103 3.45 9.18 -10.26
CA ASN A 103 4.34 8.89 -9.15
C ASN A 103 5.46 9.95 -9.02
N VAL A 104 5.90 10.54 -10.13
CA VAL A 104 7.02 11.50 -10.14
C VAL A 104 6.52 12.92 -10.30
N VAL A 105 5.90 13.22 -11.45
CA VAL A 105 5.58 14.62 -11.82
C VAL A 105 4.55 15.22 -10.89
N ALA A 106 3.43 14.52 -10.62
CA ALA A 106 2.38 15.03 -9.74
C ALA A 106 2.90 15.18 -8.30
N THR A 107 3.68 14.20 -7.80
CA THR A 107 4.28 14.28 -6.47
C THR A 107 5.25 15.46 -6.36
N ALA A 108 6.12 15.67 -7.35
CA ALA A 108 7.05 16.80 -7.36
C ALA A 108 6.32 18.15 -7.33
N ARG A 109 5.26 18.29 -8.14
CA ARG A 109 4.43 19.51 -8.17
C ARG A 109 3.73 19.77 -6.84
N LEU A 110 3.20 18.75 -6.18
CA LEU A 110 2.58 18.90 -4.86
C LEU A 110 3.62 19.31 -3.82
N VAL A 111 4.74 18.61 -3.76
CA VAL A 111 5.79 18.86 -2.75
C VAL A 111 6.38 20.27 -2.89
N ASP A 112 6.54 20.79 -4.11
CA ASP A 112 6.97 22.19 -4.31
C ASP A 112 6.00 23.21 -3.68
N ARG A 113 4.71 22.89 -3.63
CA ARG A 113 3.69 23.70 -2.95
C ARG A 113 3.71 23.51 -1.43
N LEU A 114 3.79 22.24 -0.98
CA LEU A 114 3.78 21.90 0.44
C LEU A 114 5.00 22.44 1.20
N ARG A 115 6.19 22.50 0.58
CA ARG A 115 7.40 23.03 1.22
C ARG A 115 7.29 24.52 1.63
N LYS A 116 6.30 25.25 1.11
CA LYS A 116 6.00 26.63 1.43
C LYS A 116 5.00 26.78 2.58
N MET A 117 4.57 25.66 3.20
CA MET A 117 3.62 25.62 4.30
C MET A 117 4.35 25.39 5.61
N ASP A 118 4.12 26.26 6.59
CA ASP A 118 4.81 26.27 7.88
C ASP A 118 4.21 25.34 8.95
N PHE A 119 3.02 24.80 8.69
CA PHE A 119 2.28 23.96 9.64
C PHE A 119 2.53 22.47 9.47
N LEU A 120 3.13 22.05 8.36
CA LEU A 120 3.34 20.64 8.06
C LEU A 120 4.50 20.06 8.88
N LYS A 121 4.17 19.15 9.81
CA LYS A 121 5.17 18.47 10.64
C LYS A 121 5.86 17.33 9.90
N LYS A 122 5.12 16.57 9.07
CA LYS A 122 5.65 15.45 8.31
C LYS A 122 4.87 15.17 7.04
N PHE A 123 5.60 14.85 5.99
CA PHE A 123 5.11 14.20 4.78
C PHE A 123 5.61 12.75 4.78
N VAL A 124 4.72 11.77 4.78
CA VAL A 124 5.11 10.36 4.68
C VAL A 124 4.88 9.86 3.26
N GLN A 125 5.95 9.48 2.59
CA GLN A 125 5.89 8.86 1.28
C GLN A 125 5.82 7.33 1.45
N VAL A 126 4.70 6.74 1.07
CA VAL A 126 4.60 5.28 0.98
C VAL A 126 5.27 4.83 -0.30
N SER A 127 6.45 4.22 -0.15
CA SER A 127 7.29 3.73 -1.24
C SER A 127 7.15 2.20 -1.40
N THR A 128 8.14 1.53 -1.94
CA THR A 128 8.12 0.09 -2.23
C THR A 128 9.51 -0.53 -2.08
N PRO A 129 9.63 -1.78 -1.63
CA PRO A 129 10.91 -2.51 -1.65
C PRO A 129 11.42 -2.80 -3.07
N GLU A 130 10.57 -2.74 -4.08
CA GLU A 130 10.96 -2.99 -5.48
C GLU A 130 12.00 -1.96 -6.00
N VAL A 131 12.18 -0.82 -5.31
CA VAL A 131 13.27 0.13 -5.63
C VAL A 131 14.65 -0.48 -5.46
N TYR A 132 14.78 -1.55 -4.66
CA TYR A 132 16.04 -2.28 -4.46
C TYR A 132 16.31 -3.34 -5.54
N GLY A 133 15.29 -3.68 -6.34
CA GLY A 133 15.35 -4.79 -7.31
C GLY A 133 15.43 -6.15 -6.62
N SER A 134 15.94 -7.14 -7.35
CA SER A 134 16.14 -8.49 -6.82
C SER A 134 17.28 -8.51 -5.82
N THR A 135 17.05 -9.07 -4.64
CA THR A 135 18.02 -9.08 -3.54
C THR A 135 18.31 -10.48 -3.04
N SER A 136 19.55 -10.71 -2.59
CA SER A 136 19.94 -11.92 -1.88
C SER A 136 20.00 -11.63 -0.37
N GLY A 137 19.02 -12.15 0.39
CA GLY A 137 18.94 -11.95 1.85
C GLY A 137 18.20 -10.68 2.27
N LEU A 138 18.31 -10.34 3.55
CA LEU A 138 17.63 -9.19 4.16
C LEU A 138 18.29 -7.87 3.74
N VAL A 139 17.48 -6.93 3.29
CA VAL A 139 17.89 -5.61 2.81
C VAL A 139 17.65 -4.56 3.88
N LYS A 140 18.68 -3.77 4.18
CA LYS A 140 18.57 -2.58 5.05
C LYS A 140 18.13 -1.35 4.26
N GLU A 141 17.64 -0.35 4.96
CA GLU A 141 17.17 0.93 4.40
C GLU A 141 18.26 1.69 3.63
N THR A 142 19.52 1.42 3.92
CA THR A 142 20.69 2.04 3.26
C THR A 142 21.11 1.36 1.95
N ALA A 143 20.43 0.28 1.54
CA ALA A 143 20.76 -0.41 0.29
C ALA A 143 20.55 0.51 -0.93
N PRO A 144 21.42 0.41 -1.95
CA PRO A 144 21.29 1.20 -3.17
C PRO A 144 20.05 0.79 -3.98
N PHE A 145 19.54 1.73 -4.78
CA PHE A 145 18.42 1.46 -5.69
C PHE A 145 18.89 0.71 -6.93
N HIS A 146 18.20 -0.38 -7.27
CA HIS A 146 18.39 -1.18 -8.49
C HIS A 146 17.03 -1.58 -9.10
N PRO A 147 16.15 -0.60 -9.40
CA PRO A 147 14.79 -0.89 -9.86
C PRO A 147 14.80 -1.64 -11.21
N SER A 148 13.97 -2.70 -11.30
CA SER A 148 13.91 -3.62 -12.45
C SER A 148 12.70 -3.39 -13.38
N THR A 149 11.75 -2.51 -13.01
CA THR A 149 10.51 -2.27 -13.75
C THR A 149 10.20 -0.78 -13.86
N PRO A 150 9.41 -0.32 -14.85
CA PRO A 150 9.00 1.10 -14.93
C PRO A 150 8.30 1.59 -13.65
N TYR A 151 7.48 0.75 -13.01
CA TYR A 151 6.91 1.04 -11.71
C TYR A 151 8.00 1.33 -10.66
N ALA A 152 8.94 0.39 -10.48
CA ALA A 152 9.99 0.54 -9.49
C ALA A 152 10.90 1.74 -9.79
N VAL A 153 11.21 2.01 -11.07
CA VAL A 153 11.94 3.22 -11.51
C VAL A 153 11.17 4.48 -11.13
N SER A 154 9.86 4.54 -11.38
CA SER A 154 9.05 5.72 -11.02
C SER A 154 9.02 5.97 -9.52
N LYS A 155 8.97 4.92 -8.70
CA LYS A 155 9.01 5.04 -7.23
C LYS A 155 10.38 5.47 -6.73
N ALA A 156 11.47 4.91 -7.29
CA ALA A 156 12.84 5.32 -6.97
C ALA A 156 13.11 6.78 -7.35
N ALA A 157 12.65 7.21 -8.53
CA ALA A 157 12.76 8.61 -8.96
C ALA A 157 11.98 9.56 -8.05
N CYS A 158 10.79 9.17 -7.60
CA CYS A 158 10.01 9.92 -6.61
C CYS A 158 10.78 10.05 -5.29
N ASP A 159 11.29 8.95 -4.75
CA ASP A 159 12.04 8.94 -3.47
C ASP A 159 13.28 9.85 -3.57
N LEU A 160 14.06 9.74 -4.65
CA LEU A 160 15.25 10.58 -4.89
C LEU A 160 14.89 12.08 -5.01
N ASN A 161 13.79 12.41 -5.69
CA ASN A 161 13.30 13.78 -5.77
C ASN A 161 12.94 14.33 -4.37
N LEU A 162 12.24 13.56 -3.56
CA LEU A 162 11.85 13.95 -2.22
C LEU A 162 13.07 14.12 -1.28
N LEU A 163 14.07 13.26 -1.40
CA LEU A 163 15.36 13.41 -0.68
C LEU A 163 16.10 14.68 -1.11
N ALA A 164 16.04 15.05 -2.39
CA ALA A 164 16.61 16.31 -2.85
C ALA A 164 15.88 17.52 -2.22
N TYR A 165 14.55 17.49 -2.11
CA TYR A 165 13.77 18.52 -1.41
C TYR A 165 14.06 18.57 0.09
N GLN A 166 14.24 17.44 0.73
CA GLN A 166 14.66 17.40 2.14
C GLN A 166 16.02 18.06 2.31
N LYS A 167 17.00 17.71 1.47
CA LYS A 167 18.36 18.26 1.56
C LYS A 167 18.43 19.75 1.24
N ALA A 168 17.70 20.20 0.21
CA ALA A 168 17.79 21.58 -0.27
C ALA A 168 16.93 22.57 0.55
N PHE A 169 15.79 22.12 1.07
CA PHE A 169 14.77 22.99 1.68
C PHE A 169 14.37 22.55 3.10
N GLY A 170 14.93 21.48 3.65
CA GLY A 170 14.52 20.94 4.93
C GLY A 170 13.10 20.36 4.89
N PHE A 171 12.58 19.97 3.71
CA PHE A 171 11.23 19.41 3.60
C PHE A 171 11.08 18.16 4.48
N PRO A 172 10.07 18.10 5.37
CA PRO A 172 10.02 17.10 6.44
C PRO A 172 9.48 15.75 5.92
N VAL A 173 10.09 15.15 4.91
CA VAL A 173 9.68 13.84 4.36
C VAL A 173 10.31 12.69 5.12
N ALA A 174 9.51 11.64 5.39
CA ALA A 174 9.99 10.31 5.78
C ALA A 174 9.35 9.25 4.86
N PHE A 175 9.94 8.06 4.80
CA PHE A 175 9.51 7.03 3.86
C PHE A 175 9.15 5.74 4.57
N THR A 176 8.11 5.04 4.09
CA THR A 176 7.83 3.66 4.46
C THR A 176 8.00 2.74 3.26
N ARG A 177 8.57 1.56 3.46
CA ARG A 177 8.64 0.47 2.48
C ARG A 177 8.13 -0.79 3.16
N ALA A 178 6.94 -1.23 2.75
CA ALA A 178 6.32 -2.41 3.31
C ALA A 178 6.50 -3.63 2.39
N ALA A 179 6.51 -4.82 2.99
CA ALA A 179 6.39 -6.08 2.28
C ALA A 179 5.03 -6.18 1.55
N ASN A 180 4.68 -7.37 1.04
CA ASN A 180 3.40 -7.58 0.38
C ASN A 180 2.24 -7.41 1.37
N VAL A 181 1.60 -6.27 1.32
CA VAL A 181 0.46 -5.97 2.19
C VAL A 181 -0.75 -6.82 1.83
N CYS A 182 -1.48 -7.31 2.84
CA CYS A 182 -2.66 -8.14 2.67
C CYS A 182 -3.68 -7.90 3.80
N GLY A 183 -4.90 -8.40 3.60
CA GLY A 183 -5.98 -8.32 4.60
C GLY A 183 -7.36 -8.04 4.01
N PRO A 184 -8.39 -7.99 4.86
CA PRO A 184 -9.76 -7.64 4.46
C PRO A 184 -9.85 -6.29 3.74
N GLY A 185 -10.68 -6.21 2.70
CA GLY A 185 -10.80 -5.02 1.86
C GLY A 185 -9.81 -4.96 0.68
N GLN A 186 -8.90 -5.92 0.57
CA GLN A 186 -7.96 -5.97 -0.56
C GLN A 186 -8.67 -6.32 -1.87
N PRO A 187 -8.34 -5.65 -3.01
CA PRO A 187 -8.95 -5.92 -4.31
C PRO A 187 -8.80 -7.37 -4.77
N LEU A 188 -9.83 -7.90 -5.44
CA LEU A 188 -9.94 -9.30 -5.84
C LEU A 188 -8.85 -9.79 -6.82
N TYR A 189 -8.13 -8.88 -7.50
CA TYR A 189 -7.01 -9.25 -8.38
C TYR A 189 -5.71 -9.54 -7.62
N ARG A 190 -5.67 -9.40 -6.29
CA ARG A 190 -4.51 -9.76 -5.45
C ARG A 190 -4.60 -11.22 -5.03
N ILE A 191 -3.44 -11.87 -4.87
CA ILE A 191 -3.35 -13.33 -4.75
C ILE A 191 -4.23 -13.93 -3.64
N ILE A 192 -4.23 -13.36 -2.42
CA ILE A 192 -5.01 -13.90 -1.30
C ILE A 192 -6.52 -13.79 -1.57
N PRO A 193 -7.10 -12.58 -1.76
CA PRO A 193 -8.54 -12.48 -2.02
C PRO A 193 -8.94 -13.15 -3.34
N ARG A 194 -8.07 -13.18 -4.37
CA ARG A 194 -8.34 -13.89 -5.62
C ARG A 194 -8.51 -15.38 -5.40
N THR A 195 -7.61 -16.00 -4.63
CA THR A 195 -7.69 -17.43 -4.32
C THR A 195 -8.97 -17.75 -3.57
N VAL A 196 -9.26 -16.99 -2.51
CA VAL A 196 -10.50 -17.18 -1.72
C VAL A 196 -11.74 -17.01 -2.60
N TYR A 197 -11.78 -15.96 -3.43
CA TYR A 197 -12.90 -15.71 -4.34
C TYR A 197 -13.11 -16.84 -5.35
N CYS A 198 -12.03 -17.33 -5.97
CA CYS A 198 -12.10 -18.44 -6.91
C CYS A 198 -12.68 -19.70 -6.24
N VAL A 199 -12.18 -20.06 -5.06
CA VAL A 199 -12.67 -21.24 -4.33
C VAL A 199 -14.15 -21.08 -3.95
N LEU A 200 -14.56 -19.94 -3.39
CA LEU A 200 -15.94 -19.69 -2.97
C LEU A 200 -16.94 -19.64 -4.14
N THR A 201 -16.45 -19.33 -5.36
CA THR A 201 -17.30 -19.27 -6.57
C THR A 201 -17.16 -20.50 -7.48
N GLY A 202 -16.43 -21.54 -7.04
CA GLY A 202 -16.21 -22.77 -7.81
C GLY A 202 -15.32 -22.57 -9.05
N GLN A 203 -14.52 -21.52 -9.10
CA GLN A 203 -13.57 -21.23 -10.16
C GLN A 203 -12.18 -21.76 -9.79
N LYS A 204 -11.34 -22.08 -10.79
CA LYS A 204 -9.93 -22.40 -10.55
C LYS A 204 -9.08 -21.14 -10.54
N LEU A 205 -8.17 -21.05 -9.57
CA LEU A 205 -7.12 -20.05 -9.57
C LEU A 205 -6.09 -20.39 -10.62
N ARG A 206 -5.78 -19.45 -11.51
CA ARG A 206 -4.65 -19.57 -12.44
C ARG A 206 -3.37 -19.10 -11.75
N LEU A 207 -2.51 -20.06 -11.36
CA LEU A 207 -1.28 -19.83 -10.62
C LEU A 207 -0.06 -19.83 -11.55
N GLU A 208 0.48 -18.65 -11.82
CA GLU A 208 1.59 -18.45 -12.73
C GLU A 208 2.90 -19.01 -12.17
N GLY A 209 3.64 -19.74 -13.01
CA GLY A 209 4.92 -20.37 -12.64
C GLY A 209 4.82 -21.32 -11.45
N GLY A 210 3.62 -21.85 -11.15
CA GLY A 210 3.40 -22.72 -9.99
C GLY A 210 3.59 -22.03 -8.64
N GLY A 211 3.70 -20.68 -8.61
CA GLY A 211 3.79 -19.91 -7.38
C GLY A 211 5.13 -19.99 -6.63
N THR A 212 6.24 -20.19 -7.33
CA THR A 212 7.57 -20.40 -6.71
C THR A 212 8.23 -19.15 -6.14
N SER A 213 7.76 -17.95 -6.48
CA SER A 213 8.30 -16.70 -5.96
C SER A 213 8.09 -16.57 -4.45
N VAL A 214 9.13 -16.14 -3.74
CA VAL A 214 9.12 -15.96 -2.28
C VAL A 214 8.75 -14.52 -1.93
N ARG A 215 7.84 -14.35 -0.98
CA ARG A 215 7.39 -13.05 -0.48
C ARG A 215 7.22 -13.08 1.04
N SER A 216 7.41 -11.92 1.66
CA SER A 216 6.93 -11.63 3.00
C SER A 216 5.53 -11.02 2.86
N PHE A 217 4.55 -11.59 3.56
CA PHE A 217 3.18 -11.05 3.63
C PHE A 217 2.94 -10.43 4.98
N ILE A 218 2.36 -9.22 5.00
CA ILE A 218 2.09 -8.47 6.23
C ILE A 218 0.67 -7.90 6.22
N HIS A 219 -0.01 -7.95 7.37
CA HIS A 219 -1.32 -7.33 7.52
C HIS A 219 -1.23 -5.81 7.34
N MET A 220 -2.14 -5.23 6.52
CA MET A 220 -2.10 -3.79 6.25
C MET A 220 -2.34 -2.93 7.50
N GLY A 221 -3.05 -3.44 8.51
CA GLY A 221 -3.20 -2.77 9.80
C GLY A 221 -1.87 -2.60 10.56
N ASP A 222 -0.99 -3.61 10.49
CA ASP A 222 0.34 -3.53 11.10
C ASP A 222 1.22 -2.49 10.40
N VAL A 223 1.15 -2.45 9.07
CA VAL A 223 1.83 -1.39 8.28
C VAL A 223 1.24 -0.02 8.58
N SER A 224 -0.08 0.09 8.77
CA SER A 224 -0.73 1.35 9.11
C SER A 224 -0.27 1.88 10.48
N ARG A 225 -0.14 1.02 11.49
CA ARG A 225 0.42 1.40 12.80
C ARG A 225 1.86 1.89 12.67
N GLY A 226 2.71 1.14 11.95
CA GLY A 226 4.09 1.59 11.67
C GLY A 226 4.13 2.92 10.91
N THR A 227 3.24 3.13 9.95
CA THR A 227 3.16 4.39 9.21
C THR A 227 2.72 5.58 10.08
N LEU A 228 1.83 5.35 11.06
CA LEU A 228 1.48 6.37 12.08
C LEU A 228 2.70 6.74 12.93
N GLU A 229 3.49 5.76 13.37
CA GLU A 229 4.72 6.02 14.11
C GLU A 229 5.72 6.82 13.27
N VAL A 230 5.89 6.47 11.99
CA VAL A 230 6.75 7.23 11.06
C VAL A 230 6.25 8.67 10.88
N ALA A 231 4.93 8.88 10.78
CA ALA A 231 4.37 10.24 10.68
C ALA A 231 4.70 11.07 11.92
N ARG A 232 4.59 10.51 13.11
CA ARG A 232 4.79 11.21 14.39
C ARG A 232 6.26 11.34 14.77
N ARG A 233 7.02 10.28 14.64
CA ARG A 233 8.36 10.12 15.24
C ARG A 233 9.48 9.92 14.22
N GLY A 234 9.15 9.58 12.96
CA GLY A 234 10.14 9.32 11.92
C GLY A 234 11.07 10.51 11.67
N ILE A 235 12.34 10.25 11.44
CA ILE A 235 13.36 11.27 11.17
C ILE A 235 13.21 11.74 9.71
N PRO A 236 13.19 13.05 9.42
CA PRO A 236 13.15 13.56 8.06
C PRO A 236 14.35 13.08 7.22
N GLY A 237 14.07 12.53 6.05
CA GLY A 237 15.02 11.91 5.15
C GLY A 237 15.18 10.39 5.33
N ASP A 238 14.68 9.84 6.43
CA ASP A 238 14.84 8.43 6.74
C ASP A 238 13.78 7.54 6.11
N VAL A 239 14.19 6.30 5.85
CA VAL A 239 13.35 5.20 5.39
C VAL A 239 13.11 4.24 6.55
N TYR A 240 11.90 3.65 6.59
CA TYR A 240 11.51 2.63 7.57
C TYR A 240 10.90 1.44 6.85
N HIS A 241 11.49 0.26 7.08
CA HIS A 241 10.96 -0.99 6.56
C HIS A 241 9.89 -1.56 7.49
N LEU A 242 8.81 -2.07 6.88
CA LEU A 242 7.66 -2.66 7.59
C LEU A 242 7.34 -4.02 6.96
N ALA A 243 7.87 -5.10 7.53
CA ALA A 243 7.71 -6.46 7.04
C ALA A 243 7.63 -7.47 8.20
N THR A 244 7.29 -8.71 7.87
CA THR A 244 7.41 -9.84 8.80
C THR A 244 8.70 -10.60 8.53
N ASP A 245 9.18 -11.35 9.52
CA ASP A 245 10.35 -12.22 9.38
C ASP A 245 10.02 -13.54 8.64
N LYS A 246 8.71 -13.85 8.48
CA LYS A 246 8.25 -15.03 7.75
C LYS A 246 8.21 -14.76 6.26
N ASN A 247 8.88 -15.62 5.52
CA ASN A 247 8.94 -15.61 4.06
C ASN A 247 8.30 -16.89 3.55
N GLN A 248 7.39 -16.77 2.59
CA GLN A 248 6.63 -17.89 2.04
C GLN A 248 6.59 -17.78 0.51
N THR A 249 6.56 -18.90 -0.17
CA THR A 249 6.22 -18.95 -1.58
C THR A 249 4.76 -18.59 -1.78
N ILE A 250 4.41 -18.06 -2.93
CA ILE A 250 3.01 -17.85 -3.31
C ILE A 250 2.22 -19.16 -3.25
N ARG A 251 2.88 -20.28 -3.60
CA ARG A 251 2.29 -21.62 -3.52
C ARG A 251 1.89 -21.97 -2.09
N GLU A 252 2.78 -21.82 -1.11
CA GLU A 252 2.49 -22.11 0.30
C GLU A 252 1.32 -21.27 0.83
N VAL A 253 1.22 -20.01 0.43
CA VAL A 253 0.08 -19.14 0.78
C VAL A 253 -1.22 -19.67 0.18
N VAL A 254 -1.21 -20.11 -1.08
CA VAL A 254 -2.40 -20.69 -1.75
C VAL A 254 -2.79 -22.03 -1.13
N GLU A 255 -1.82 -22.89 -0.79
CA GLU A 255 -2.04 -24.15 -0.09
C GLU A 255 -2.68 -23.92 1.29
N GLU A 256 -2.22 -22.91 2.03
CA GLU A 256 -2.80 -22.53 3.33
C GLU A 256 -4.25 -22.04 3.17
N ILE A 257 -4.57 -21.24 2.15
CA ILE A 257 -5.95 -20.82 1.87
C ILE A 257 -6.83 -22.03 1.56
N CYS A 258 -6.36 -22.96 0.72
CA CYS A 258 -7.08 -24.20 0.39
C CYS A 258 -7.34 -25.03 1.66
N ARG A 259 -6.35 -25.15 2.53
CA ARG A 259 -6.45 -25.86 3.82
C ARG A 259 -7.54 -25.24 4.71
N GLN A 260 -7.56 -23.91 4.88
CA GLN A 260 -8.56 -23.21 5.70
C GLN A 260 -9.97 -23.30 5.11
N LEU A 261 -10.09 -23.40 3.79
CA LEU A 261 -11.38 -23.57 3.10
C LEU A 261 -11.81 -25.03 2.96
N GLY A 262 -10.98 -25.99 3.36
CA GLY A 262 -11.28 -27.43 3.30
C GLY A 262 -11.33 -28.01 1.88
N VAL A 263 -10.57 -27.42 0.95
CA VAL A 263 -10.48 -27.87 -0.44
C VAL A 263 -9.07 -28.38 -0.76
N ARG A 264 -8.96 -29.30 -1.71
CA ARG A 264 -7.65 -29.75 -2.18
C ARG A 264 -7.05 -28.73 -3.15
N PHE A 265 -5.75 -28.52 -3.04
CA PHE A 265 -5.02 -27.60 -3.94
C PHE A 265 -5.20 -27.94 -5.42
N GLU A 266 -5.11 -29.22 -5.80
CA GLU A 266 -5.22 -29.68 -7.17
C GLU A 266 -6.61 -29.43 -7.78
N ASP A 267 -7.65 -29.38 -6.94
CA ASP A 267 -9.02 -29.10 -7.39
C ASP A 267 -9.26 -27.60 -7.58
N ALA A 268 -8.58 -26.76 -6.79
CA ALA A 268 -8.74 -25.32 -6.74
C ALA A 268 -7.80 -24.54 -7.68
N VAL A 269 -6.70 -25.16 -8.16
CA VAL A 269 -5.61 -24.45 -8.84
C VAL A 269 -5.32 -25.04 -10.22
N GLU A 270 -5.05 -24.16 -11.18
CA GLU A 270 -4.50 -24.47 -12.50
C GLU A 270 -3.14 -23.76 -12.64
N THR A 271 -2.06 -24.51 -12.83
CA THR A 271 -0.72 -23.93 -13.04
C THR A 271 -0.59 -23.41 -14.46
N THR A 272 -0.10 -22.17 -14.61
CA THR A 272 0.14 -21.52 -15.90
C THR A 272 1.62 -21.14 -16.06
N PRO A 273 2.12 -20.80 -17.27
CA PRO A 273 3.49 -20.34 -17.47
C PRO A 273 3.88 -19.16 -16.58
N PRO A 274 5.18 -19.00 -16.24
CA PRO A 274 5.64 -17.89 -15.43
C PRO A 274 5.53 -16.53 -16.15
N ARG A 275 5.40 -15.45 -15.37
CA ARG A 275 5.44 -14.06 -15.89
C ARG A 275 6.86 -13.66 -16.29
N LEU A 276 6.93 -12.72 -17.24
CA LEU A 276 8.17 -12.01 -17.55
C LEU A 276 8.59 -11.08 -16.42
N ALA A 277 9.91 -10.98 -16.15
CA ALA A 277 10.54 -10.04 -15.21
C ALA A 277 9.96 -10.04 -13.78
N GLN A 278 9.72 -11.23 -13.23
CA GLN A 278 9.33 -11.38 -11.83
C GLN A 278 10.57 -11.53 -10.96
N ASP A 279 10.80 -10.55 -10.04
CA ASP A 279 11.87 -10.66 -9.06
C ASP A 279 11.65 -11.89 -8.16
N PRO A 280 12.67 -12.76 -7.98
CA PRO A 280 12.56 -13.99 -7.19
C PRO A 280 12.20 -13.70 -5.72
N ALA A 281 12.86 -12.72 -5.11
CA ALA A 281 12.61 -12.30 -3.73
C ALA A 281 13.09 -10.87 -3.49
N TYR A 282 12.45 -10.18 -2.55
CA TYR A 282 12.96 -8.99 -1.85
C TYR A 282 12.53 -9.06 -0.39
N LEU A 283 13.50 -9.17 0.50
CA LEU A 283 13.29 -9.37 1.92
C LEU A 283 13.84 -8.17 2.68
N LEU A 284 13.08 -7.65 3.64
CA LEU A 284 13.40 -6.40 4.33
C LEU A 284 13.87 -6.66 5.77
N ASP A 285 14.95 -6.00 6.17
CA ASP A 285 15.35 -5.88 7.56
C ASP A 285 14.53 -4.76 8.23
N CYS A 286 13.75 -5.09 9.26
CA CYS A 286 12.90 -4.16 9.99
C CYS A 286 13.46 -3.73 11.35
N THR A 287 14.73 -4.03 11.62
CA THR A 287 15.39 -3.73 12.90
C THR A 287 15.26 -2.26 13.29
N LYS A 288 15.32 -1.34 12.32
CA LYS A 288 15.21 0.10 12.57
C LYS A 288 13.84 0.47 13.14
N ALA A 289 12.74 0.06 12.51
CA ALA A 289 11.38 0.34 12.99
C ALA A 289 11.12 -0.30 14.36
N ARG A 290 11.63 -1.50 14.59
CA ARG A 290 11.57 -2.19 15.89
C ARG A 290 12.29 -1.40 16.97
N THR A 291 13.53 -1.00 16.70
CA THR A 291 14.39 -0.32 17.69
C THR A 291 13.90 1.09 18.02
N GLU A 292 13.50 1.87 17.00
CA GLU A 292 13.15 3.27 17.19
C GLU A 292 11.72 3.47 17.70
N PHE A 293 10.79 2.59 17.30
CA PHE A 293 9.36 2.75 17.61
C PHE A 293 8.81 1.67 18.54
N GLY A 294 9.52 0.56 18.75
CA GLY A 294 8.96 -0.64 19.38
C GLY A 294 7.92 -1.31 18.50
N TRP A 295 7.94 -1.06 17.18
CA TRP A 295 6.96 -1.59 16.26
C TRP A 295 7.21 -3.07 15.97
N GLU A 296 6.16 -3.87 16.03
CA GLU A 296 6.16 -5.28 15.64
C GLU A 296 4.88 -5.62 14.87
N PRO A 297 4.95 -6.54 13.89
CA PRO A 297 3.75 -7.10 13.30
C PRO A 297 3.01 -7.98 14.33
N GLU A 298 1.70 -7.80 14.46
CA GLU A 298 0.89 -8.50 15.45
C GLU A 298 0.17 -9.73 14.89
N ARG A 299 -0.01 -9.78 13.56
CA ARG A 299 -0.78 -10.82 12.88
C ARG A 299 0.11 -11.75 12.07
N SER A 300 -0.12 -13.06 12.20
CA SER A 300 0.46 -14.06 11.31
C SER A 300 -0.21 -14.03 9.93
N VAL A 301 0.41 -14.62 8.92
CA VAL A 301 -0.20 -14.77 7.59
C VAL A 301 -1.45 -15.64 7.66
N GLU A 302 -1.43 -16.66 8.51
CA GLU A 302 -2.54 -17.55 8.76
C GLU A 302 -3.77 -16.82 9.32
N ASP A 303 -3.57 -15.86 10.25
CA ASP A 303 -4.61 -14.99 10.78
C ASP A 303 -5.19 -14.08 9.69
N VAL A 304 -4.30 -13.46 8.89
CA VAL A 304 -4.72 -12.58 7.78
C VAL A 304 -5.54 -13.32 6.73
N ILE A 305 -5.18 -14.58 6.45
CA ILE A 305 -5.96 -15.45 5.55
C ILE A 305 -7.33 -15.72 6.14
N CYS A 306 -7.41 -16.08 7.41
CA CYS A 306 -8.68 -16.32 8.11
C CYS A 306 -9.58 -15.07 8.08
N GLU A 307 -9.06 -13.91 8.48
CA GLU A 307 -9.80 -12.64 8.42
C GLU A 307 -10.28 -12.30 6.99
N THR A 308 -9.45 -12.58 5.97
CA THR A 308 -9.80 -12.33 4.56
C THR A 308 -10.89 -13.28 4.06
N ILE A 309 -10.86 -14.55 4.49
CA ILE A 309 -11.90 -15.54 4.20
C ILE A 309 -13.24 -15.08 4.79
N ASP A 310 -13.26 -14.69 6.06
CA ASP A 310 -14.47 -14.27 6.76
C ASP A 310 -15.05 -12.99 6.14
N TRP A 311 -14.19 -12.00 5.85
CA TRP A 311 -14.58 -10.78 5.15
C TRP A 311 -15.20 -11.09 3.78
N LEU A 312 -14.56 -11.99 3.00
CA LEU A 312 -15.03 -12.30 1.65
C LEU A 312 -16.33 -13.10 1.68
N LYS A 313 -16.48 -14.06 2.61
CA LYS A 313 -17.75 -14.79 2.84
C LYS A 313 -18.89 -13.83 3.17
N LYS A 314 -18.66 -12.88 4.09
CA LYS A 314 -19.65 -11.88 4.51
C LYS A 314 -20.08 -10.94 3.37
N ASN A 315 -19.18 -10.64 2.44
CA ASN A 315 -19.40 -9.64 1.38
C ASN A 315 -19.51 -10.26 -0.02
N LEU A 316 -19.62 -11.60 -0.15
CA LEU A 316 -19.48 -12.30 -1.43
C LEU A 316 -20.45 -11.77 -2.50
N ASP A 317 -21.71 -11.57 -2.16
CA ASP A 317 -22.73 -11.14 -3.12
C ASP A 317 -22.48 -9.70 -3.63
N ARG A 318 -22.00 -8.81 -2.78
CA ARG A 318 -21.58 -7.45 -3.17
C ARG A 318 -20.34 -7.50 -4.07
N LEU A 319 -19.38 -8.34 -3.72
CA LEU A 319 -18.10 -8.43 -4.41
C LEU A 319 -18.19 -9.11 -5.78
N LYS A 320 -19.27 -9.85 -6.07
CA LYS A 320 -19.55 -10.37 -7.43
C LYS A 320 -19.72 -9.24 -8.47
N SER A 321 -20.12 -8.05 -8.06
CA SER A 321 -20.25 -6.87 -8.92
C SER A 321 -18.95 -6.06 -9.07
N VAL A 322 -17.94 -6.35 -8.26
CA VAL A 322 -16.63 -5.69 -8.32
C VAL A 322 -15.73 -6.40 -9.34
N PRO A 323 -14.97 -5.67 -10.17
CA PRO A 323 -14.04 -6.28 -11.10
C PRO A 323 -13.04 -7.21 -10.38
N ALA A 324 -13.02 -8.50 -10.79
CA ALA A 324 -12.08 -9.46 -10.26
C ALA A 324 -10.69 -9.34 -10.89
N ASP A 325 -10.57 -8.63 -12.01
CA ASP A 325 -9.32 -8.32 -12.69
C ASP A 325 -8.97 -6.85 -12.54
N TYR A 326 -7.69 -6.52 -12.66
CA TYR A 326 -7.25 -5.14 -12.61
C TYR A 326 -7.72 -4.35 -13.83
N VAL A 327 -8.35 -3.21 -13.59
CA VAL A 327 -8.74 -2.26 -14.64
C VAL A 327 -7.82 -1.04 -14.53
N HIS A 328 -6.98 -0.84 -15.56
CA HIS A 328 -6.08 0.32 -15.59
C HIS A 328 -6.86 1.61 -15.77
N LYS A 329 -6.47 2.63 -15.00
CA LYS A 329 -6.95 4.01 -15.14
C LYS A 329 -5.72 4.91 -15.33
N PRO A 330 -5.65 5.69 -16.43
CA PRO A 330 -4.53 6.61 -16.71
C PRO A 330 -4.28 7.63 -15.61
#